data_1ee471e01f97ba57a5d07035c3139c43
#
_entry.id   1ee471e01f97ba57a5d07035c3139c43
#
_cell.length_a   1.000
_cell.length_b   1.000
_cell.length_c   1.000
_cell.angle_alpha   90.00
_cell.angle_beta   90.00
_cell.angle_gamma   90.00
#
_symmetry.space_group_name_H-M   'P 1'
#
loop_
_entity.id
_entity.type
_entity.pdbx_description
1 polymer ?
#
loop_
_entity_poly.entity_id
_entity_poly.type
_entity_poly.pdbx_seq_one_letter_code
_entity_poly.pdbx_strand_id
1 'polypeptide(L)'
;MLLKKGLFLALLLSTAPAAFSATSWPLTIENCGVKQTFAQAPQRVVTVGQHETELLLALGLEKKIAATSVWFGKLPDPLADAGKNIPRLADNSPSFEAVVGQKPELVLAQYHWHIGPQGEVGTREQFASLGINTWISPADCTDKAVTETSNADGARSAPFSLAEITREVTDLATIFDVSARGEQLNHTLTERIKKAKARVSAKPLRVVFWFSSSRLNGDPWVAGNYGAPGWISRTLGLKNIIDSHDEWPAVTWEHIAQSQPDVIVIAGMSRRLYPADDVEVKKAFLRNDPVTKNMPAVRNNHIIVVPAMSLNPSLRNVDAVELISERLASFRDEQ
;
A
#
# COMPACT_ATOMS: atom_id res chain seq x y z
N MET A 1 73.43 -17.38 12.55
CA MET A 1 72.36 -16.39 12.69
C MET A 1 71.53 -16.45 11.41
N LEU A 2 70.46 -17.30 11.40
CA LEU A 2 69.65 -17.57 10.20
C LEU A 2 68.33 -16.79 10.37
N LEU A 3 68.10 -15.80 9.50
CA LEU A 3 66.82 -15.08 9.37
C LEU A 3 65.83 -15.93 8.58
N LYS A 4 64.73 -16.41 9.24
CA LYS A 4 63.59 -17.00 8.58
C LYS A 4 62.67 -15.87 8.02
N LYS A 5 62.60 -15.73 6.72
CA LYS A 5 61.62 -14.90 6.01
C LYS A 5 60.29 -15.66 5.98
N GLY A 6 59.30 -15.19 6.79
CA GLY A 6 57.90 -15.69 6.71
C GLY A 6 57.21 -15.04 5.52
N LEU A 7 56.71 -15.87 4.60
CA LEU A 7 55.89 -15.46 3.46
C LEU A 7 54.42 -15.41 3.92
N PHE A 8 53.87 -14.18 4.09
CA PHE A 8 52.43 -13.99 4.36
C PHE A 8 51.68 -14.07 3.03
N LEU A 9 50.96 -15.16 2.84
CA LEU A 9 50.04 -15.33 1.68
C LEU A 9 48.71 -14.65 2.05
N ALA A 10 48.49 -13.44 1.52
CA ALA A 10 47.22 -12.73 1.65
C ALA A 10 46.16 -13.42 0.73
N LEU A 11 45.21 -14.11 1.35
CA LEU A 11 44.05 -14.68 0.67
C LEU A 11 43.07 -13.56 0.33
N LEU A 12 43.06 -13.09 -0.91
CA LEU A 12 42.05 -12.17 -1.45
C LEU A 12 40.75 -12.97 -1.64
N LEU A 13 39.80 -12.86 -0.67
CA LEU A 13 38.43 -13.29 -0.87
C LEU A 13 37.77 -12.36 -1.91
N SER A 14 37.73 -12.78 -3.16
CA SER A 14 36.90 -12.15 -4.18
C SER A 14 35.42 -12.50 -3.90
N THR A 15 34.66 -11.54 -3.36
CA THR A 15 33.19 -11.63 -3.34
C THR A 15 32.72 -11.46 -4.78
N ALA A 16 32.39 -12.57 -5.45
CA ALA A 16 31.71 -12.53 -6.74
C ALA A 16 30.32 -11.87 -6.54
N PRO A 17 29.93 -10.88 -7.36
CA PRO A 17 28.58 -10.35 -7.32
C PRO A 17 27.61 -11.49 -7.64
N ALA A 18 26.51 -11.62 -6.89
CA ALA A 18 25.45 -12.55 -7.21
C ALA A 18 24.92 -12.22 -8.60
N ALA A 19 25.17 -13.11 -9.57
CA ALA A 19 24.64 -12.96 -10.93
C ALA A 19 23.14 -13.30 -10.86
N PHE A 20 22.29 -12.29 -10.95
CA PHE A 20 20.85 -12.52 -11.14
C PHE A 20 20.65 -13.16 -12.51
N SER A 21 19.99 -14.31 -12.53
CA SER A 21 19.63 -14.97 -13.77
C SER A 21 18.55 -14.14 -14.49
N ALA A 22 18.74 -13.90 -15.77
CA ALA A 22 17.69 -13.33 -16.62
C ALA A 22 16.45 -14.23 -16.59
N THR A 23 15.27 -13.63 -16.72
CA THR A 23 14.02 -14.35 -16.74
C THR A 23 13.96 -15.31 -17.92
N SER A 24 13.60 -16.58 -17.65
CA SER A 24 13.40 -17.57 -18.73
C SER A 24 12.02 -17.42 -19.35
N TRP A 25 11.95 -17.30 -20.66
CA TRP A 25 10.74 -17.17 -21.45
C TRP A 25 10.37 -18.45 -22.20
N PRO A 26 9.06 -18.81 -22.40
CA PRO A 26 7.91 -18.09 -21.86
C PRO A 26 7.79 -18.26 -20.33
N LEU A 27 7.37 -17.17 -19.64
CA LEU A 27 7.14 -17.17 -18.23
C LEU A 27 5.65 -17.35 -17.94
N THR A 28 5.29 -18.32 -17.07
CA THR A 28 3.91 -18.48 -16.60
C THR A 28 3.85 -18.19 -15.11
N ILE A 29 2.98 -17.26 -14.73
CA ILE A 29 2.73 -16.86 -13.33
C ILE A 29 1.24 -16.97 -13.04
N GLU A 30 0.89 -17.40 -11.83
CA GLU A 30 -0.47 -17.36 -11.31
C GLU A 30 -0.70 -16.07 -10.52
N ASN A 31 -1.78 -15.35 -10.88
CA ASN A 31 -2.17 -14.11 -10.22
C ASN A 31 -3.66 -14.12 -9.95
N CYS A 32 -4.06 -14.05 -8.68
CA CYS A 32 -5.46 -14.06 -8.25
C CYS A 32 -6.27 -15.21 -8.89
N GLY A 33 -5.71 -16.43 -8.85
CA GLY A 33 -6.34 -17.65 -9.37
C GLY A 33 -6.31 -17.82 -10.90
N VAL A 34 -5.69 -16.87 -11.63
CA VAL A 34 -5.59 -16.93 -13.10
C VAL A 34 -4.14 -17.06 -13.53
N LYS A 35 -3.84 -18.06 -14.37
CA LYS A 35 -2.51 -18.23 -14.97
C LYS A 35 -2.34 -17.28 -16.14
N GLN A 36 -1.24 -16.53 -16.11
CA GLN A 36 -0.83 -15.59 -17.16
C GLN A 36 0.49 -16.07 -17.77
N THR A 37 0.58 -16.12 -19.08
CA THR A 37 1.81 -16.50 -19.77
C THR A 37 2.34 -15.32 -20.57
N PHE A 38 3.59 -15.00 -20.34
CA PHE A 38 4.32 -13.93 -21.01
C PHE A 38 5.35 -14.56 -21.95
N ALA A 39 5.30 -14.25 -23.24
CA ALA A 39 6.29 -14.70 -24.20
C ALA A 39 7.62 -13.93 -24.06
N GLN A 40 7.58 -12.73 -23.52
CA GLN A 40 8.70 -11.83 -23.23
C GLN A 40 8.26 -10.76 -22.21
N ALA A 41 9.20 -9.97 -21.71
CA ALA A 41 8.90 -8.83 -20.84
C ALA A 41 8.00 -7.80 -21.55
N PRO A 42 6.86 -7.40 -20.94
CA PRO A 42 5.95 -6.41 -21.52
C PRO A 42 6.65 -5.08 -21.79
N GLN A 43 6.36 -4.47 -22.93
CA GLN A 43 6.95 -3.19 -23.35
C GLN A 43 5.95 -2.03 -23.18
N ARG A 44 4.65 -2.35 -23.08
CA ARG A 44 3.59 -1.34 -23.01
C ARG A 44 2.52 -1.74 -22.01
N VAL A 45 2.37 -0.94 -20.96
CA VAL A 45 1.53 -1.25 -19.80
C VAL A 45 0.57 -0.10 -19.51
N VAL A 46 -0.66 -0.42 -19.14
CA VAL A 46 -1.59 0.54 -18.52
C VAL A 46 -1.79 0.15 -17.06
N THR A 47 -1.71 1.12 -16.16
CA THR A 47 -1.97 0.94 -14.74
C THR A 47 -3.34 1.52 -14.37
N VAL A 48 -4.16 0.73 -13.68
CA VAL A 48 -5.47 1.08 -13.14
C VAL A 48 -5.36 1.07 -11.61
N GLY A 49 -4.77 2.14 -11.08
CA GLY A 49 -4.44 2.27 -9.67
C GLY A 49 -3.11 2.99 -9.47
N GLN A 50 -3.10 3.93 -8.55
CA GLN A 50 -1.89 4.72 -8.27
C GLN A 50 -0.77 3.85 -7.71
N HIS A 51 -1.10 2.83 -6.87
CA HIS A 51 -0.11 1.90 -6.34
C HIS A 51 0.67 1.19 -7.44
N GLU A 52 -0.02 0.66 -8.46
CA GLU A 52 0.60 -0.04 -9.59
C GLU A 52 1.58 0.87 -10.35
N THR A 53 1.19 2.14 -10.52
CA THR A 53 2.08 3.13 -11.13
C THR A 53 3.33 3.35 -10.28
N GLU A 54 3.16 3.56 -8.99
CA GLU A 54 4.27 3.80 -8.06
C GLU A 54 5.21 2.60 -7.95
N LEU A 55 4.68 1.38 -7.99
CA LEU A 55 5.47 0.17 -7.98
C LEU A 55 6.35 0.06 -9.23
N LEU A 56 5.77 0.28 -10.42
CA LEU A 56 6.55 0.28 -11.66
C LEU A 56 7.60 1.41 -11.69
N LEU A 57 7.27 2.60 -11.17
CA LEU A 57 8.23 3.69 -11.03
C LEU A 57 9.37 3.34 -10.07
N ALA A 58 9.05 2.71 -8.94
CA ALA A 58 10.06 2.26 -7.98
C ALA A 58 10.99 1.18 -8.54
N LEU A 59 10.50 0.39 -9.52
CA LEU A 59 11.30 -0.56 -10.29
C LEU A 59 12.05 0.08 -11.45
N GLY A 60 11.92 1.40 -11.71
CA GLY A 60 12.57 2.12 -12.81
C GLY A 60 12.00 1.73 -14.18
N LEU A 61 10.70 1.51 -14.25
CA LEU A 61 9.97 1.06 -15.45
C LEU A 61 9.08 2.17 -16.05
N GLU A 62 9.36 3.44 -15.77
CA GLU A 62 8.56 4.58 -16.23
C GLU A 62 8.31 4.56 -17.75
N LYS A 63 9.30 4.13 -18.53
CA LYS A 63 9.21 4.05 -20.01
C LYS A 63 8.28 2.96 -20.53
N LYS A 64 7.89 2.01 -19.66
CA LYS A 64 6.94 0.94 -20.00
C LYS A 64 5.50 1.37 -19.78
N ILE A 65 5.25 2.41 -18.98
CA ILE A 65 3.91 2.89 -18.63
C ILE A 65 3.37 3.77 -19.76
N ALA A 66 2.40 3.26 -20.50
CA ALA A 66 1.74 3.99 -21.57
C ALA A 66 0.75 5.04 -21.03
N ALA A 67 0.02 4.67 -19.97
CA ALA A 67 -0.92 5.54 -19.28
C ALA A 67 -1.27 4.98 -17.90
N THR A 68 -1.85 5.85 -17.06
CA THR A 68 -2.35 5.52 -15.73
C THR A 68 -3.77 6.03 -15.50
N SER A 69 -4.42 5.55 -14.45
CA SER A 69 -5.76 5.99 -14.01
C SER A 69 -5.96 5.68 -12.52
N VAL A 70 -7.13 6.04 -11.98
CA VAL A 70 -7.47 5.88 -10.55
C VAL A 70 -6.44 6.59 -9.68
N TRP A 71 -6.48 7.92 -9.75
CA TRP A 71 -5.45 8.77 -9.18
C TRP A 71 -5.97 9.61 -8.01
N PHE A 72 -5.38 9.46 -6.84
CA PHE A 72 -5.90 10.06 -5.60
C PHE A 72 -5.02 11.17 -5.02
N GLY A 73 -3.74 11.23 -5.36
CA GLY A 73 -2.85 12.20 -4.76
C GLY A 73 -1.52 12.36 -5.47
N LYS A 74 -0.64 13.15 -4.89
CA LYS A 74 0.71 13.35 -5.41
C LYS A 74 1.54 12.07 -5.29
N LEU A 75 2.46 11.89 -6.25
CA LEU A 75 3.51 10.90 -6.12
C LEU A 75 4.42 11.25 -4.94
N PRO A 76 5.02 10.25 -4.28
CA PRO A 76 6.14 10.47 -3.36
C PRO A 76 7.28 11.21 -4.07
N ASP A 77 7.98 12.09 -3.35
CA ASP A 77 9.05 12.90 -3.93
C ASP A 77 10.09 12.11 -4.75
N PRO A 78 10.55 10.92 -4.30
CA PRO A 78 11.51 10.14 -5.08
C PRO A 78 10.99 9.64 -6.44
N LEU A 79 9.65 9.57 -6.62
CA LEU A 79 9.00 9.09 -7.84
C LEU A 79 8.43 10.23 -8.71
N ALA A 80 8.39 11.45 -8.18
CA ALA A 80 7.70 12.58 -8.80
C ALA A 80 8.25 12.90 -10.20
N ASP A 81 9.57 12.94 -10.36
CA ASP A 81 10.19 13.25 -11.65
C ASP A 81 9.98 12.13 -12.68
N ALA A 82 10.07 10.88 -12.28
CA ALA A 82 9.85 9.74 -13.18
C ALA A 82 8.40 9.66 -13.66
N GLY A 83 7.45 10.01 -12.80
CA GLY A 83 6.02 9.91 -13.10
C GLY A 83 5.37 11.13 -13.75
N LYS A 84 6.07 12.28 -13.81
CA LYS A 84 5.47 13.59 -14.20
C LYS A 84 4.85 13.65 -15.60
N ASN A 85 5.35 12.83 -16.52
CA ASN A 85 4.94 12.86 -17.93
C ASN A 85 4.05 11.65 -18.31
N ILE A 86 3.65 10.81 -17.35
CA ILE A 86 2.79 9.67 -17.63
C ILE A 86 1.37 10.19 -17.93
N PRO A 87 0.79 9.87 -19.12
CA PRO A 87 -0.57 10.28 -19.44
C PRO A 87 -1.57 9.68 -18.47
N ARG A 88 -2.54 10.46 -18.03
CA ARG A 88 -3.63 10.02 -17.17
C ARG A 88 -4.91 9.89 -17.98
N LEU A 89 -5.48 8.67 -18.04
CA LEU A 89 -6.73 8.39 -18.75
C LEU A 89 -7.94 8.95 -18.00
N ALA A 90 -7.93 8.78 -16.69
CA ALA A 90 -8.98 9.28 -15.80
C ALA A 90 -8.45 9.42 -14.37
N ASP A 91 -9.06 10.30 -13.57
CA ASP A 91 -8.81 10.34 -12.12
C ASP A 91 -9.60 9.26 -11.36
N ASN A 92 -10.70 8.77 -11.95
CA ASN A 92 -11.46 7.60 -11.52
C ASN A 92 -11.19 6.41 -12.46
N SER A 93 -12.08 5.42 -12.46
CA SER A 93 -12.02 4.29 -13.37
C SER A 93 -12.11 4.75 -14.83
N PRO A 94 -11.18 4.36 -15.70
CA PRO A 94 -11.24 4.66 -17.12
C PRO A 94 -12.27 3.74 -17.82
N SER A 95 -12.71 4.09 -19.03
CA SER A 95 -13.46 3.15 -19.85
C SER A 95 -12.56 2.04 -20.42
N PHE A 96 -13.14 0.89 -20.76
CA PHE A 96 -12.43 -0.21 -21.41
C PHE A 96 -11.74 0.24 -22.70
N GLU A 97 -12.46 1.03 -23.53
CA GLU A 97 -11.92 1.54 -24.80
C GLU A 97 -10.73 2.48 -24.59
N ALA A 98 -10.77 3.31 -23.53
CA ALA A 98 -9.66 4.20 -23.22
C ALA A 98 -8.39 3.41 -22.86
N VAL A 99 -8.54 2.30 -22.15
CA VAL A 99 -7.44 1.39 -21.78
C VAL A 99 -6.94 0.65 -23.03
N VAL A 100 -7.81 -0.01 -23.77
CA VAL A 100 -7.45 -0.79 -24.96
C VAL A 100 -6.87 0.11 -26.06
N GLY A 101 -7.35 1.35 -26.18
CA GLY A 101 -6.84 2.35 -27.12
C GLY A 101 -5.35 2.69 -26.90
N GLN A 102 -4.81 2.41 -25.70
CA GLN A 102 -3.37 2.52 -25.44
C GLN A 102 -2.58 1.32 -25.99
N LYS A 103 -3.23 0.29 -26.52
CA LYS A 103 -2.60 -0.94 -27.04
C LYS A 103 -1.65 -1.58 -26.03
N PRO A 104 -2.09 -1.83 -24.78
CA PRO A 104 -1.23 -2.44 -23.78
C PRO A 104 -0.99 -3.92 -24.06
N GLU A 105 0.16 -4.43 -23.64
CA GLU A 105 0.46 -5.87 -23.53
C GLU A 105 0.06 -6.41 -22.16
N LEU A 106 -0.03 -5.51 -21.16
CA LEU A 106 -0.37 -5.84 -19.80
C LEU A 106 -1.19 -4.68 -19.17
N VAL A 107 -2.26 -5.02 -18.47
CA VAL A 107 -3.02 -4.09 -17.63
C VAL A 107 -2.85 -4.51 -16.18
N LEU A 108 -2.34 -3.60 -15.33
CA LEU A 108 -2.24 -3.80 -13.88
C LEU A 108 -3.37 -3.06 -13.18
N ALA A 109 -4.05 -3.72 -12.25
CA ALA A 109 -5.12 -3.13 -11.45
C ALA A 109 -4.85 -3.28 -9.96
N GLN A 110 -4.94 -2.18 -9.23
CA GLN A 110 -4.79 -2.17 -7.77
C GLN A 110 -5.96 -2.89 -7.09
N TYR A 111 -7.18 -2.76 -7.63
CA TYR A 111 -8.37 -3.31 -7.01
C TYR A 111 -9.05 -4.33 -7.90
N HIS A 112 -9.50 -5.42 -7.27
CA HIS A 112 -10.15 -6.54 -7.94
C HIS A 112 -11.41 -6.14 -8.71
N TRP A 113 -12.19 -5.19 -8.21
CA TRP A 113 -13.43 -4.75 -8.88
C TRP A 113 -13.21 -4.06 -10.24
N HIS A 114 -11.99 -3.53 -10.51
CA HIS A 114 -11.72 -2.90 -11.80
C HIS A 114 -11.69 -3.89 -12.97
N ILE A 115 -11.00 -5.01 -12.80
CA ILE A 115 -10.79 -5.99 -13.88
C ILE A 115 -11.14 -7.43 -13.48
N GLY A 116 -11.68 -7.64 -12.28
CA GLY A 116 -12.25 -8.90 -11.85
C GLY A 116 -13.65 -9.14 -12.42
N PRO A 117 -14.47 -10.02 -11.82
CA PRO A 117 -15.80 -10.34 -12.32
C PRO A 117 -16.76 -9.14 -12.39
N GLN A 118 -16.59 -8.11 -11.54
CA GLN A 118 -17.40 -6.90 -11.59
C GLN A 118 -17.13 -6.08 -12.85
N GLY A 119 -15.85 -6.08 -13.31
CA GLY A 119 -15.46 -5.50 -14.57
C GLY A 119 -15.76 -4.02 -14.73
N GLU A 120 -15.54 -3.19 -13.69
CA GLU A 120 -15.81 -1.75 -13.77
C GLU A 120 -15.06 -1.08 -14.92
N VAL A 121 -13.86 -1.56 -15.23
CA VAL A 121 -13.07 -1.14 -16.40
C VAL A 121 -13.17 -2.16 -17.53
N GLY A 122 -13.33 -3.44 -17.18
CA GLY A 122 -13.43 -4.58 -18.09
C GLY A 122 -13.03 -5.85 -17.34
N THR A 123 -13.48 -7.02 -17.80
CA THR A 123 -13.09 -8.28 -17.16
C THR A 123 -11.77 -8.83 -17.71
N ARG A 124 -11.11 -9.70 -16.92
CA ARG A 124 -9.89 -10.39 -17.36
C ARG A 124 -10.09 -11.17 -18.66
N GLU A 125 -11.28 -11.76 -18.84
CA GLU A 125 -11.67 -12.50 -20.06
C GLU A 125 -11.78 -11.56 -21.27
N GLN A 126 -12.34 -10.35 -21.08
CA GLN A 126 -12.42 -9.35 -22.15
C GLN A 126 -11.01 -8.93 -22.60
N PHE A 127 -10.10 -8.64 -21.68
CA PHE A 127 -8.70 -8.33 -22.01
C PHE A 127 -7.99 -9.52 -22.68
N ALA A 128 -8.16 -10.74 -22.15
CA ALA A 128 -7.56 -11.95 -22.71
C ALA A 128 -8.05 -12.23 -24.13
N SER A 129 -9.32 -11.94 -24.46
CA SER A 129 -9.85 -12.09 -25.83
C SER A 129 -9.14 -11.19 -26.85
N LEU A 130 -8.49 -10.13 -26.39
CA LEU A 130 -7.66 -9.21 -27.19
C LEU A 130 -6.15 -9.53 -27.12
N GLY A 131 -5.77 -10.63 -26.44
CA GLY A 131 -4.38 -11.00 -26.24
C GLY A 131 -3.63 -10.12 -25.22
N ILE A 132 -4.38 -9.42 -24.34
CA ILE A 132 -3.83 -8.53 -23.31
C ILE A 132 -3.79 -9.30 -21.99
N ASN A 133 -2.59 -9.42 -21.41
CA ASN A 133 -2.40 -9.97 -20.07
C ASN A 133 -2.92 -8.98 -19.00
N THR A 134 -3.30 -9.53 -17.84
CA THR A 134 -3.83 -8.73 -16.74
C THR A 134 -3.16 -9.11 -15.42
N TRP A 135 -3.02 -8.15 -14.54
CA TRP A 135 -2.52 -8.32 -13.18
C TRP A 135 -3.45 -7.61 -12.20
N ILE A 136 -3.77 -8.26 -11.11
CA ILE A 136 -4.46 -7.65 -9.96
C ILE A 136 -3.49 -7.69 -8.79
N SER A 137 -3.39 -6.60 -8.02
CA SER A 137 -2.57 -6.62 -6.81
C SER A 137 -2.94 -7.80 -5.91
N PRO A 138 -2.01 -8.70 -5.57
CA PRO A 138 -2.27 -9.84 -4.68
C PRO A 138 -2.90 -9.42 -3.35
N ALA A 139 -2.58 -8.23 -2.88
CA ALA A 139 -3.15 -7.67 -1.66
C ALA A 139 -4.66 -7.41 -1.74
N ASP A 140 -5.24 -7.39 -2.94
CA ASP A 140 -6.67 -7.19 -3.13
C ASP A 140 -7.43 -8.45 -3.51
N CYS A 141 -6.78 -9.60 -3.58
CA CYS A 141 -7.42 -10.88 -3.83
C CYS A 141 -6.99 -12.00 -2.86
N THR A 142 -5.85 -11.87 -2.18
CA THR A 142 -5.40 -12.88 -1.21
C THR A 142 -6.20 -12.74 0.08
N ASP A 143 -6.90 -13.82 0.45
CA ASP A 143 -7.68 -13.89 1.69
C ASP A 143 -8.69 -12.74 1.85
N LYS A 144 -9.12 -12.12 0.75
CA LYS A 144 -10.07 -11.00 0.71
C LYS A 144 -11.24 -11.32 -0.20
N ALA A 145 -12.46 -11.03 0.27
CA ALA A 145 -13.67 -11.17 -0.51
C ALA A 145 -14.72 -10.12 -0.13
N VAL A 146 -15.51 -9.69 -1.09
CA VAL A 146 -16.79 -9.00 -0.86
C VAL A 146 -17.86 -10.07 -0.69
N THR A 147 -18.51 -10.09 0.47
CA THR A 147 -19.55 -11.07 0.83
C THR A 147 -20.86 -10.34 1.13
N GLU A 148 -21.94 -11.08 1.32
CA GLU A 148 -23.25 -10.52 1.71
C GLU A 148 -23.21 -9.80 3.07
N THR A 149 -22.25 -10.14 3.93
CA THR A 149 -22.09 -9.58 5.29
C THR A 149 -20.98 -8.55 5.41
N SER A 150 -20.13 -8.40 4.40
CA SER A 150 -19.08 -7.36 4.37
C SER A 150 -19.61 -6.08 3.71
N ASN A 151 -18.90 -4.97 3.95
CA ASN A 151 -19.10 -3.77 3.15
C ASN A 151 -18.50 -3.92 1.73
N ALA A 152 -18.63 -2.89 0.89
CA ALA A 152 -18.12 -2.92 -0.50
C ALA A 152 -16.60 -3.05 -0.61
N ASP A 153 -15.86 -2.64 0.43
CA ASP A 153 -14.39 -2.77 0.47
C ASP A 153 -13.96 -4.21 0.78
N GLY A 154 -14.87 -5.04 1.26
CA GLY A 154 -14.65 -6.45 1.55
C GLY A 154 -14.15 -6.74 2.96
N ALA A 155 -14.09 -8.03 3.27
CA ALA A 155 -13.57 -8.59 4.52
C ALA A 155 -12.42 -9.57 4.22
N ARG A 156 -11.52 -9.73 5.18
CA ARG A 156 -10.39 -10.65 5.08
C ARG A 156 -10.57 -11.87 5.97
N SER A 157 -10.28 -13.03 5.43
CA SER A 157 -10.23 -14.29 6.20
C SER A 157 -8.93 -14.45 6.97
N ALA A 158 -7.84 -13.82 6.51
CA ALA A 158 -6.55 -13.71 7.19
C ALA A 158 -6.05 -12.26 7.21
N PRO A 159 -5.27 -11.87 8.24
CA PRO A 159 -4.74 -10.52 8.34
C PRO A 159 -3.77 -10.20 7.20
N PHE A 160 -3.95 -9.06 6.54
CA PHE A 160 -2.99 -8.52 5.58
C PHE A 160 -1.58 -8.47 6.17
N SER A 161 -0.61 -8.77 5.34
CA SER A 161 0.80 -8.61 5.63
C SER A 161 1.54 -7.95 4.47
N LEU A 162 2.66 -7.27 4.76
CA LEU A 162 3.49 -6.68 3.72
C LEU A 162 4.08 -7.74 2.75
N ALA A 163 4.06 -9.02 3.13
CA ALA A 163 4.50 -10.11 2.26
C ALA A 163 3.72 -10.15 0.94
N GLU A 164 2.45 -9.72 0.93
CA GLU A 164 1.64 -9.62 -0.29
C GLU A 164 2.22 -8.57 -1.25
N ILE A 165 2.62 -7.40 -0.72
CA ILE A 165 3.25 -6.32 -1.50
C ILE A 165 4.67 -6.71 -1.94
N THR A 166 5.49 -7.30 -1.05
CA THR A 166 6.86 -7.70 -1.42
C THR A 166 6.87 -8.85 -2.42
N ARG A 167 5.87 -9.73 -2.37
CA ARG A 167 5.65 -10.75 -3.39
C ARG A 167 5.29 -10.11 -4.73
N GLU A 168 4.38 -9.14 -4.74
CA GLU A 168 4.01 -8.39 -5.94
C GLU A 168 5.22 -7.70 -6.58
N VAL A 169 6.07 -7.05 -5.77
CA VAL A 169 7.35 -6.49 -6.22
C VAL A 169 8.21 -7.55 -6.91
N THR A 170 8.33 -8.74 -6.31
CA THR A 170 9.14 -9.84 -6.85
C THR A 170 8.56 -10.37 -8.16
N ASP A 171 7.25 -10.63 -8.19
CA ASP A 171 6.56 -11.18 -9.36
C ASP A 171 6.63 -10.21 -10.54
N LEU A 172 6.33 -8.91 -10.32
CA LEU A 172 6.42 -7.90 -11.36
C LEU A 172 7.88 -7.67 -11.81
N ALA A 173 8.84 -7.64 -10.88
CA ALA A 173 10.25 -7.55 -11.25
C ALA A 173 10.71 -8.74 -12.13
N THR A 174 10.16 -9.92 -11.90
CA THR A 174 10.40 -11.11 -12.74
C THR A 174 9.74 -10.98 -14.12
N ILE A 175 8.47 -10.53 -14.16
CA ILE A 175 7.72 -10.28 -15.41
C ILE A 175 8.43 -9.25 -16.31
N PHE A 176 9.06 -8.24 -15.69
CA PHE A 176 9.77 -7.18 -16.43
C PHE A 176 11.28 -7.43 -16.60
N ASP A 177 11.79 -8.60 -16.18
CA ASP A 177 13.21 -8.97 -16.24
C ASP A 177 14.13 -7.97 -15.51
N VAL A 178 13.70 -7.52 -14.33
CA VAL A 178 14.44 -6.59 -13.46
C VAL A 178 14.54 -7.11 -12.01
N SER A 179 14.70 -8.42 -11.83
CA SER A 179 14.66 -9.10 -10.52
C SER A 179 15.60 -8.49 -9.50
N ALA A 180 16.80 -8.06 -9.90
CA ALA A 180 17.75 -7.37 -9.01
C ALA A 180 17.18 -6.07 -8.41
N ARG A 181 16.37 -5.31 -9.18
CA ARG A 181 15.71 -4.09 -8.69
C ARG A 181 14.59 -4.43 -7.71
N GLY A 182 13.85 -5.51 -7.96
CA GLY A 182 12.82 -6.02 -7.06
C GLY A 182 13.39 -6.41 -5.70
N GLU A 183 14.51 -7.16 -5.68
CA GLU A 183 15.19 -7.53 -4.43
C GLU A 183 15.71 -6.30 -3.68
N GLN A 184 16.33 -5.34 -4.38
CA GLN A 184 16.81 -4.11 -3.77
C GLN A 184 15.65 -3.30 -3.17
N LEU A 185 14.50 -3.22 -3.85
CA LEU A 185 13.31 -2.55 -3.32
C LEU A 185 12.80 -3.24 -2.07
N ASN A 186 12.63 -4.56 -2.10
CA ASN A 186 12.17 -5.35 -0.95
C ASN A 186 13.12 -5.24 0.25
N HIS A 187 14.43 -5.26 0.01
CA HIS A 187 15.44 -5.02 1.05
C HIS A 187 15.30 -3.63 1.66
N THR A 188 15.15 -2.61 0.83
CA THR A 188 14.95 -1.22 1.28
C THR A 188 13.71 -1.08 2.15
N LEU A 189 12.56 -1.65 1.75
CA LEU A 189 11.32 -1.64 2.53
C LEU A 189 11.52 -2.31 3.90
N THR A 190 12.21 -3.44 3.94
CA THR A 190 12.49 -4.19 5.18
C THR A 190 13.35 -3.36 6.14
N GLU A 191 14.42 -2.72 5.66
CA GLU A 191 15.29 -1.90 6.51
C GLU A 191 14.60 -0.62 7.01
N ARG A 192 13.71 -0.01 6.21
CA ARG A 192 12.89 1.12 6.62
C ARG A 192 11.97 0.74 7.79
N ILE A 193 11.27 -0.39 7.69
CA ILE A 193 10.39 -0.91 8.75
C ILE A 193 11.19 -1.19 10.02
N LYS A 194 12.35 -1.83 9.90
CA LYS A 194 13.22 -2.14 11.04
C LYS A 194 13.66 -0.86 11.79
N LYS A 195 14.02 0.19 11.05
CA LYS A 195 14.36 1.50 11.62
C LYS A 195 13.17 2.15 12.31
N ALA A 196 11.99 2.10 11.71
CA ALA A 196 10.76 2.65 12.29
C ALA A 196 10.36 1.93 13.58
N LYS A 197 10.42 0.59 13.61
CA LYS A 197 10.15 -0.22 14.81
C LYS A 197 11.06 0.12 15.97
N ALA A 198 12.33 0.44 15.71
CA ALA A 198 13.30 0.80 16.76
C ALA A 198 12.98 2.13 17.48
N ARG A 199 12.10 2.97 16.91
CA ARG A 199 11.68 4.25 17.51
C ARG A 199 10.54 4.10 18.51
N VAL A 200 9.79 3.00 18.48
CA VAL A 200 8.56 2.85 19.26
C VAL A 200 8.83 2.23 20.62
N SER A 201 8.03 2.66 21.63
CA SER A 201 8.08 2.11 22.99
C SER A 201 7.47 0.71 23.06
N ALA A 202 7.93 -0.10 24.01
CA ALA A 202 7.36 -1.41 24.30
C ALA A 202 5.94 -1.35 24.90
N LYS A 203 5.47 -0.19 25.38
CA LYS A 203 4.10 -0.04 25.92
C LYS A 203 3.09 0.05 24.78
N PRO A 204 2.14 -0.89 24.67
CA PRO A 204 1.12 -0.83 23.63
C PRO A 204 0.19 0.35 23.86
N LEU A 205 0.05 1.23 22.86
CA LEU A 205 -0.95 2.29 22.83
C LEU A 205 -2.17 1.82 22.03
N ARG A 206 -3.37 2.23 22.49
CA ARG A 206 -4.63 1.99 21.78
C ARG A 206 -4.76 2.99 20.65
N VAL A 207 -5.01 2.52 19.44
CA VAL A 207 -5.12 3.35 18.25
C VAL A 207 -6.43 3.10 17.53
N VAL A 208 -6.96 4.14 16.91
CA VAL A 208 -8.01 4.06 15.89
C VAL A 208 -7.55 4.80 14.64
N PHE A 209 -7.91 4.25 13.48
CA PHE A 209 -7.62 4.87 12.17
C PHE A 209 -8.95 5.33 11.56
N TRP A 210 -9.13 6.63 11.45
CA TRP A 210 -10.32 7.24 10.84
C TRP A 210 -10.04 7.61 9.38
N PHE A 211 -10.66 6.87 8.46
CA PHE A 211 -10.52 7.13 7.02
C PHE A 211 -11.39 8.32 6.59
N SER A 212 -12.69 8.19 6.67
CA SER A 212 -13.66 9.23 6.31
C SER A 212 -15.03 8.99 6.99
N SER A 213 -16.02 9.79 6.66
CA SER A 213 -17.42 9.65 7.03
C SER A 213 -18.30 10.36 6.02
N SER A 214 -19.46 9.82 5.70
CA SER A 214 -20.43 10.49 4.83
C SER A 214 -20.95 11.80 5.47
N ARG A 215 -21.04 11.83 6.79
CA ARG A 215 -21.34 13.01 7.62
C ARG A 215 -20.42 13.02 8.83
N LEU A 216 -20.00 14.20 9.29
CA LEU A 216 -19.06 14.32 10.41
C LEU A 216 -19.59 13.69 11.70
N ASN A 217 -20.87 13.88 12.01
CA ASN A 217 -21.54 13.33 13.18
C ASN A 217 -22.20 11.96 12.91
N GLY A 218 -22.00 11.38 11.74
CA GLY A 218 -22.39 10.01 11.44
C GLY A 218 -21.30 9.02 11.82
N ASP A 219 -21.59 7.74 11.63
CA ASP A 219 -20.64 6.67 11.93
C ASP A 219 -19.42 6.78 10.99
N PRO A 220 -18.21 6.96 11.54
CA PRO A 220 -17.00 7.03 10.74
C PRO A 220 -16.62 5.67 10.16
N TRP A 221 -16.06 5.68 8.97
CA TRP A 221 -15.34 4.53 8.42
C TRP A 221 -13.96 4.46 9.07
N VAL A 222 -13.77 3.45 9.88
CA VAL A 222 -12.54 3.22 10.65
C VAL A 222 -11.92 1.87 10.25
N ALA A 223 -10.61 1.75 10.38
CA ALA A 223 -9.95 0.53 9.96
C ALA A 223 -10.18 -0.63 10.92
N GLY A 224 -10.55 -1.78 10.37
CA GLY A 224 -10.53 -3.06 11.07
C GLY A 224 -9.10 -3.58 11.30
N ASN A 225 -8.99 -4.71 11.99
CA ASN A 225 -7.68 -5.31 12.35
C ASN A 225 -7.02 -6.09 11.21
N TYR A 226 -7.76 -6.41 10.16
CA TYR A 226 -7.31 -7.34 9.13
C TYR A 226 -6.73 -6.64 7.88
N GLY A 227 -7.04 -5.35 7.64
CA GLY A 227 -6.46 -4.56 6.57
C GLY A 227 -5.07 -4.00 6.85
N ALA A 228 -4.59 -3.14 5.98
CA ALA A 228 -3.27 -2.51 6.07
C ALA A 228 -3.04 -1.73 7.38
N PRO A 229 -4.00 -0.95 7.93
CA PRO A 229 -3.82 -0.30 9.23
C PRO A 229 -3.67 -1.29 10.40
N GLY A 230 -4.33 -2.46 10.32
CA GLY A 230 -4.12 -3.55 11.28
C GLY A 230 -2.68 -4.07 11.24
N TRP A 231 -2.11 -4.24 10.03
CA TRP A 231 -0.70 -4.57 9.87
C TRP A 231 0.23 -3.48 10.41
N ILE A 232 -0.04 -2.20 10.13
CA ILE A 232 0.72 -1.06 10.66
C ILE A 232 0.71 -1.10 12.20
N SER A 233 -0.47 -1.33 12.80
CA SER A 233 -0.61 -1.45 14.25
C SER A 233 0.26 -2.57 14.83
N ARG A 234 0.14 -3.77 14.27
CA ARG A 234 0.97 -4.93 14.72
C ARG A 234 2.46 -4.66 14.55
N THR A 235 2.85 -4.04 13.44
CA THR A 235 4.26 -3.71 13.15
C THR A 235 4.84 -2.74 14.17
N LEU A 236 4.07 -1.77 14.63
CA LEU A 236 4.48 -0.75 15.61
C LEU A 236 4.13 -1.12 17.07
N GLY A 237 3.62 -2.32 17.33
CA GLY A 237 3.23 -2.74 18.68
C GLY A 237 2.04 -1.95 19.25
N LEU A 238 1.18 -1.40 18.39
CA LEU A 238 -0.05 -0.71 18.76
C LEU A 238 -1.22 -1.70 18.84
N LYS A 239 -2.25 -1.35 19.60
CA LYS A 239 -3.51 -2.08 19.66
C LYS A 239 -4.59 -1.28 18.92
N ASN A 240 -4.96 -1.71 17.70
CA ASN A 240 -6.15 -1.17 17.05
C ASN A 240 -7.38 -1.57 17.88
N ILE A 241 -8.22 -0.59 18.23
CA ILE A 241 -9.41 -0.80 19.07
C ILE A 241 -10.59 -1.39 18.30
N ILE A 242 -10.52 -1.44 16.98
CA ILE A 242 -11.59 -1.95 16.10
C ILE A 242 -11.27 -3.39 15.73
N ASP A 243 -11.94 -4.33 16.39
CA ASP A 243 -11.80 -5.76 16.12
C ASP A 243 -12.82 -6.19 15.06
N SER A 244 -12.46 -5.98 13.80
CA SER A 244 -13.27 -6.35 12.64
C SER A 244 -12.41 -6.96 11.55
N HIS A 245 -13.01 -7.92 10.81
CA HIS A 245 -12.47 -8.50 9.58
C HIS A 245 -12.69 -7.60 8.37
N ASP A 246 -13.70 -6.73 8.41
CA ASP A 246 -13.93 -5.71 7.39
C ASP A 246 -12.76 -4.73 7.36
N GLU A 247 -12.37 -4.30 6.17
CA GLU A 247 -11.27 -3.34 6.05
C GLU A 247 -11.67 -1.97 6.61
N TRP A 248 -12.89 -1.51 6.33
CA TRP A 248 -13.40 -0.19 6.70
C TRP A 248 -14.82 -0.24 7.28
N PRO A 249 -15.05 -0.89 8.43
CA PRO A 249 -16.36 -0.90 9.07
C PRO A 249 -16.79 0.51 9.48
N ALA A 250 -18.11 0.76 9.44
CA ALA A 250 -18.71 1.94 10.07
C ALA A 250 -18.93 1.65 11.56
N VAL A 251 -18.43 2.52 12.44
CA VAL A 251 -18.47 2.34 13.90
C VAL A 251 -18.88 3.65 14.57
N THR A 252 -19.78 3.60 15.56
CA THR A 252 -20.26 4.82 16.23
C THR A 252 -19.16 5.53 17.02
N TRP A 253 -19.24 6.86 17.12
CA TRP A 253 -18.29 7.65 17.91
C TRP A 253 -18.35 7.31 19.40
N GLU A 254 -19.51 6.89 19.91
CA GLU A 254 -19.68 6.43 21.29
C GLU A 254 -18.86 5.17 21.57
N HIS A 255 -18.87 4.20 20.65
CA HIS A 255 -18.08 2.98 20.79
C HIS A 255 -16.57 3.30 20.77
N ILE A 256 -16.15 4.17 19.86
CA ILE A 256 -14.76 4.63 19.77
C ILE A 256 -14.36 5.33 21.08
N ALA A 257 -15.21 6.23 21.59
CA ALA A 257 -14.93 6.97 22.82
C ALA A 257 -14.88 6.06 24.06
N GLN A 258 -15.78 5.06 24.16
CA GLN A 258 -15.74 4.05 25.22
C GLN A 258 -14.43 3.25 25.23
N SER A 259 -13.86 3.00 24.07
CA SER A 259 -12.59 2.29 23.93
C SER A 259 -11.38 3.13 24.33
N GLN A 260 -11.55 4.44 24.62
CA GLN A 260 -10.53 5.36 25.12
C GLN A 260 -9.20 5.28 24.32
N PRO A 261 -9.17 5.59 23.02
CA PRO A 261 -7.94 5.55 22.22
C PRO A 261 -6.90 6.52 22.76
N ASP A 262 -5.64 6.07 22.79
CA ASP A 262 -4.49 6.88 23.18
C ASP A 262 -3.96 7.71 22.00
N VAL A 263 -4.22 7.23 20.77
CA VAL A 263 -3.83 7.85 19.49
C VAL A 263 -4.96 7.73 18.47
N ILE A 264 -5.20 8.79 17.72
CA ILE A 264 -6.07 8.78 16.54
C ILE A 264 -5.23 9.06 15.31
N VAL A 265 -5.24 8.15 14.34
CA VAL A 265 -4.64 8.36 13.02
C VAL A 265 -5.76 8.76 12.07
N ILE A 266 -5.64 9.92 11.42
CA ILE A 266 -6.62 10.41 10.46
C ILE A 266 -6.05 10.42 9.04
N ALA A 267 -6.84 9.94 8.08
CA ALA A 267 -6.51 10.01 6.67
C ALA A 267 -6.64 11.45 6.14
N GLY A 268 -5.60 11.94 5.46
CA GLY A 268 -5.63 13.18 4.71
C GLY A 268 -5.85 12.90 3.22
N MET A 269 -6.79 13.57 2.59
CA MET A 269 -7.15 13.40 1.18
C MET A 269 -6.99 14.69 0.39
N SER A 270 -6.38 14.60 -0.80
CA SER A 270 -6.30 15.74 -1.76
C SER A 270 -7.62 15.89 -2.51
N ARG A 271 -8.25 14.76 -2.87
CA ARG A 271 -9.58 14.69 -3.47
C ARG A 271 -10.59 14.48 -2.35
N ARG A 272 -11.61 15.32 -2.28
CA ARG A 272 -12.57 15.35 -1.20
C ARG A 272 -13.97 15.11 -1.74
N LEU A 273 -14.63 14.04 -1.28
CA LEU A 273 -16.04 13.74 -1.56
C LEU A 273 -16.93 14.19 -0.40
N TYR A 274 -16.40 14.12 0.81
CA TYR A 274 -17.13 14.40 2.04
C TYR A 274 -16.42 15.48 2.86
N PRO A 275 -17.14 16.23 3.72
CA PRO A 275 -16.51 17.14 4.67
C PRO A 275 -15.45 16.45 5.55
N ALA A 276 -15.68 15.18 5.91
CA ALA A 276 -14.76 14.36 6.68
C ALA A 276 -13.48 13.93 5.92
N ASP A 277 -13.32 14.28 4.65
CA ASP A 277 -12.07 14.08 3.93
C ASP A 277 -11.06 15.19 4.20
N ASP A 278 -11.52 16.33 4.74
CA ASP A 278 -10.67 17.45 5.12
C ASP A 278 -10.06 17.24 6.51
N VAL A 279 -8.74 17.33 6.59
CA VAL A 279 -7.97 17.13 7.83
C VAL A 279 -8.36 18.15 8.92
N GLU A 280 -8.51 19.40 8.56
CA GLU A 280 -8.83 20.46 9.55
C GLU A 280 -10.28 20.37 10.03
N VAL A 281 -11.19 19.95 9.15
CA VAL A 281 -12.58 19.66 9.52
C VAL A 281 -12.65 18.47 10.49
N LYS A 282 -11.89 17.39 10.22
CA LYS A 282 -11.76 16.25 11.16
C LYS A 282 -11.25 16.69 12.52
N LYS A 283 -10.15 17.45 12.56
CA LYS A 283 -9.55 17.94 13.79
C LYS A 283 -10.51 18.84 14.58
N ALA A 284 -11.20 19.75 13.88
CA ALA A 284 -12.18 20.63 14.49
C ALA A 284 -13.36 19.83 15.10
N PHE A 285 -13.86 18.83 14.37
CA PHE A 285 -14.90 17.92 14.88
C PHE A 285 -14.43 17.22 16.15
N LEU A 286 -13.27 16.55 16.13
CA LEU A 286 -12.75 15.82 17.30
C LEU A 286 -12.63 16.71 18.54
N ARG A 287 -12.27 17.97 18.38
CA ARG A 287 -12.08 18.92 19.51
C ARG A 287 -13.39 19.50 20.07
N ASN A 288 -14.43 19.62 19.23
CA ASN A 288 -15.65 20.32 19.59
C ASN A 288 -16.84 19.40 19.93
N ASP A 289 -16.85 18.18 19.37
CA ASP A 289 -17.94 17.25 19.59
C ASP A 289 -17.98 16.75 21.04
N PRO A 290 -19.16 16.70 21.69
CA PRO A 290 -19.30 16.31 23.10
C PRO A 290 -18.79 14.92 23.44
N VAL A 291 -18.85 13.98 22.50
CA VAL A 291 -18.41 12.59 22.67
C VAL A 291 -16.89 12.49 22.50
N THR A 292 -16.36 13.05 21.40
CA THR A 292 -14.98 12.82 21.00
C THR A 292 -13.97 13.67 21.77
N LYS A 293 -14.32 14.90 22.16
CA LYS A 293 -13.41 15.84 22.85
C LYS A 293 -12.78 15.31 24.14
N ASN A 294 -13.45 14.35 24.79
CA ASN A 294 -13.00 13.77 26.06
C ASN A 294 -12.10 12.54 25.89
N MET A 295 -11.91 12.04 24.67
CA MET A 295 -10.98 10.93 24.41
C MET A 295 -9.54 11.32 24.78
N PRO A 296 -8.74 10.42 25.38
CA PRO A 296 -7.33 10.68 25.71
C PRO A 296 -6.52 11.23 24.54
N ALA A 297 -6.69 10.63 23.36
CA ALA A 297 -6.01 11.08 22.14
C ALA A 297 -6.30 12.54 21.77
N VAL A 298 -7.56 12.99 21.96
CA VAL A 298 -7.97 14.36 21.63
C VAL A 298 -7.47 15.36 22.68
N ARG A 299 -7.61 15.03 23.97
CA ARG A 299 -7.14 15.88 25.09
C ARG A 299 -5.63 16.11 25.06
N ASN A 300 -4.88 15.07 24.70
CA ASN A 300 -3.41 15.12 24.64
C ASN A 300 -2.90 15.54 23.25
N ASN A 301 -3.80 15.89 22.31
CA ASN A 301 -3.46 16.21 20.91
C ASN A 301 -2.66 15.11 20.20
N HIS A 302 -2.85 13.84 20.57
CA HIS A 302 -2.22 12.68 19.93
C HIS A 302 -2.97 12.30 18.64
N ILE A 303 -3.06 13.25 17.71
CA ILE A 303 -3.69 13.09 16.40
C ILE A 303 -2.61 13.08 15.34
N ILE A 304 -2.50 11.97 14.61
CA ILE A 304 -1.52 11.78 13.54
C ILE A 304 -2.23 11.86 12.20
N VAL A 305 -1.72 12.68 11.29
CA VAL A 305 -2.24 12.77 9.91
C VAL A 305 -1.36 11.93 9.00
N VAL A 306 -1.95 11.05 8.22
CA VAL A 306 -1.27 10.28 7.18
C VAL A 306 -1.99 10.45 5.83
N PRO A 307 -1.31 10.38 4.69
CA PRO A 307 -1.99 10.31 3.40
C PRO A 307 -2.93 9.10 3.35
N ALA A 308 -4.16 9.27 2.85
CA ALA A 308 -5.15 8.18 2.77
C ALA A 308 -4.61 6.96 2.01
N MET A 309 -3.83 7.18 0.95
CA MET A 309 -3.18 6.13 0.17
C MET A 309 -2.24 5.23 0.99
N SER A 310 -1.71 5.75 2.10
CA SER A 310 -0.82 4.99 2.99
C SER A 310 -1.58 4.02 3.91
N LEU A 311 -2.91 4.07 3.91
CA LEU A 311 -3.78 3.21 4.71
C LEU A 311 -4.44 2.08 3.89
N ASN A 312 -4.31 2.11 2.56
CA ASN A 312 -4.68 1.00 1.69
C ASN A 312 -3.43 0.16 1.36
N PRO A 313 -3.59 -1.16 1.07
CA PRO A 313 -2.46 -2.00 0.70
C PRO A 313 -1.63 -1.41 -0.44
N SER A 314 -0.38 -1.07 -0.15
CA SER A 314 0.53 -0.43 -1.11
C SER A 314 1.96 -0.31 -0.55
N LEU A 315 2.92 0.08 -1.38
CA LEU A 315 4.27 0.45 -0.93
C LEU A 315 4.24 1.53 0.16
N ARG A 316 3.24 2.42 0.12
CA ARG A 316 3.08 3.53 1.07
C ARG A 316 2.73 3.10 2.49
N ASN A 317 2.41 1.82 2.73
CA ASN A 317 2.24 1.32 4.09
C ASN A 317 3.54 1.47 4.91
N VAL A 318 4.69 1.37 4.24
CA VAL A 318 5.99 1.60 4.89
C VAL A 318 6.16 3.09 5.25
N ASP A 319 5.72 4.00 4.39
CA ASP A 319 5.72 5.45 4.69
C ASP A 319 4.85 5.76 5.91
N ALA A 320 3.66 5.13 6.02
CA ALA A 320 2.81 5.27 7.21
C ALA A 320 3.48 4.73 8.47
N VAL A 321 4.14 3.58 8.40
CA VAL A 321 4.90 3.01 9.53
C VAL A 321 5.98 3.99 10.01
N GLU A 322 6.75 4.59 9.10
CA GLU A 322 7.78 5.58 9.44
C GLU A 322 7.17 6.82 10.08
N LEU A 323 6.19 7.45 9.42
CA LEU A 323 5.56 8.67 9.89
C LEU A 323 4.89 8.49 11.26
N ILE A 324 4.14 7.40 11.44
CA ILE A 324 3.50 7.11 12.72
C ILE A 324 4.54 6.87 13.80
N SER A 325 5.61 6.11 13.52
CA SER A 325 6.67 5.86 14.49
C SER A 325 7.40 7.14 14.94
N GLU A 326 7.64 8.07 14.03
CA GLU A 326 8.23 9.39 14.32
C GLU A 326 7.32 10.25 15.21
N ARG A 327 6.02 10.28 14.89
CA ARG A 327 5.04 11.03 15.69
C ARG A 327 4.85 10.42 17.08
N LEU A 328 4.85 9.09 17.20
CA LEU A 328 4.79 8.42 18.51
C LEU A 328 6.04 8.69 19.36
N ALA A 329 7.20 8.81 18.75
CA ALA A 329 8.41 9.22 19.46
C ALA A 329 8.29 10.66 19.99
N SER A 330 7.81 11.62 19.16
CA SER A 330 7.65 13.02 19.60
C SER A 330 6.65 13.18 20.75
N PHE A 331 5.57 12.38 20.81
CA PHE A 331 4.63 12.45 21.94
C PHE A 331 5.22 12.06 23.30
N ARG A 332 6.33 11.30 23.32
CA ARG A 332 7.06 10.95 24.54
C ARG A 332 7.94 12.08 25.02
N ASP A 333 8.51 12.83 24.10
CA ASP A 333 9.40 13.94 24.42
C ASP A 333 8.63 15.17 24.93
N GLU A 334 7.30 15.22 24.71
CA GLU A 334 6.41 16.27 25.16
C GLU A 334 5.80 16.01 26.57
N GLN A 335 6.04 14.82 27.16
CA GLN A 335 5.59 14.42 28.52
C GLN A 335 6.68 14.63 29.57
#